data_b8c22c91acb2da918c85d1f14d7072ef
#
_entry.id   b8c22c91acb2da918c85d1f14d7072ef
#
_cell.length_a   1.000
_cell.length_b   1.000
_cell.length_c   1.000
_cell.angle_alpha   90.00
_cell.angle_beta   90.00
_cell.angle_gamma   90.00
#
_symmetry.space_group_name_H-M   'P 1'
#
loop_
_entity.id
_entity.type
_entity.pdbx_description
1 polymer ?
#
loop_
_entity_poly.entity_id
_entity_poly.type
_entity_poly.pdbx_seq_one_letter_code
_entity_poly.pdbx_strand_id
1 'polypeptide(L)' 'MTEDNCEDCGRMLDLEIDDYESCSDCGEVQFCRVCADALKRDKPFILMCQACEIDYADAMSEHDDFDGGW' A
#
# COMPACT_ATOMS: atom_id res chain seq x y z
N MET A 1 -15.49 -15.51 6.20
CA MET A 1 -14.18 -15.73 6.49
C MET A 1 -13.47 -14.50 6.68
N THR A 2 -12.59 -14.48 7.65
CA THR A 2 -11.91 -13.27 8.03
C THR A 2 -10.44 -13.49 7.91
N GLU A 3 -10.02 -14.13 6.84
CA GLU A 3 -8.62 -14.35 6.60
C GLU A 3 -8.17 -13.61 5.36
N ASP A 4 -6.97 -13.16 5.36
CA ASP A 4 -6.39 -12.52 4.21
C ASP A 4 -4.89 -12.71 4.28
N ASN A 5 -4.19 -12.33 3.23
CA ASN A 5 -2.74 -12.46 3.22
C ASN A 5 -2.10 -11.10 3.23
N CYS A 6 -0.97 -11.01 3.89
CA CYS A 6 -0.22 -9.77 3.87
C CYS A 6 0.23 -9.48 2.44
N GLU A 7 -0.01 -8.29 1.98
CA GLU A 7 0.32 -7.92 0.61
C GLU A 7 1.83 -7.88 0.41
N ASP A 8 2.58 -7.63 1.47
CA ASP A 8 4.02 -7.47 1.35
C ASP A 8 4.76 -8.78 1.52
N CYS A 9 4.55 -9.50 2.59
CA CYS A 9 5.30 -10.74 2.84
C CYS A 9 4.49 -11.99 2.53
N GLY A 10 3.20 -11.89 2.30
CA GLY A 10 2.39 -13.04 1.95
C GLY A 10 1.94 -13.87 3.11
N ARG A 11 2.21 -13.43 4.33
CA ARG A 11 1.85 -14.19 5.50
C ARG A 11 0.34 -14.19 5.66
N MET A 12 -0.22 -15.30 6.16
CA MET A 12 -1.65 -15.36 6.37
C MET A 12 -2.03 -14.58 7.61
N LEU A 13 -3.08 -13.80 7.48
CA LEU A 13 -3.57 -12.97 8.58
C LEU A 13 -4.95 -13.40 8.97
N ASP A 14 -5.17 -13.50 10.29
CA ASP A 14 -6.49 -13.75 10.80
C ASP A 14 -7.04 -12.41 11.22
N LEU A 15 -7.95 -11.86 10.47
CA LEU A 15 -8.39 -10.50 10.68
C LEU A 15 -9.15 -10.30 11.98
N GLU A 16 -9.49 -11.38 12.66
CA GLU A 16 -10.18 -11.24 13.93
C GLU A 16 -9.23 -11.19 15.10
N ILE A 17 -8.05 -11.80 14.99
CA ILE A 17 -7.14 -11.83 16.12
C ILE A 17 -5.79 -11.22 15.84
N ASP A 18 -5.37 -11.17 14.59
CA ASP A 18 -4.09 -10.59 14.26
C ASP A 18 -4.21 -9.09 14.05
N ASP A 19 -3.20 -8.36 14.46
CA ASP A 19 -3.15 -6.95 14.16
C ASP A 19 -2.76 -6.78 12.71
N TYR A 20 -3.44 -5.92 12.00
CA TYR A 20 -3.13 -5.68 10.61
C TYR A 20 -3.56 -4.27 10.24
N GLU A 21 -3.12 -3.82 9.08
CA GLU A 21 -3.55 -2.53 8.57
C GLU A 21 -3.90 -2.68 7.10
N SER A 22 -4.80 -1.86 6.64
CA SER A 22 -5.22 -1.91 5.26
C SER A 22 -4.59 -0.77 4.48
N CYS A 23 -4.55 -0.92 3.16
CA CYS A 23 -4.09 0.16 2.31
C CYS A 23 -4.93 1.40 2.55
N SER A 24 -4.29 2.54 2.69
CA SER A 24 -5.00 3.79 2.95
C SER A 24 -5.75 4.29 1.73
N ASP A 25 -5.35 3.86 0.56
CA ASP A 25 -5.95 4.36 -0.66
C ASP A 25 -7.11 3.48 -1.11
N CYS A 26 -6.87 2.23 -1.42
CA CYS A 26 -7.94 1.37 -1.90
C CYS A 26 -8.60 0.57 -0.80
N GLY A 27 -7.89 0.28 0.27
CA GLY A 27 -8.45 -0.47 1.39
C GLY A 27 -8.73 -1.91 1.07
N GLU A 28 -8.25 -2.42 -0.07
CA GLU A 28 -8.58 -3.76 -0.46
C GLU A 28 -7.51 -4.77 -0.12
N VAL A 29 -6.35 -4.34 0.30
CA VAL A 29 -5.27 -5.24 0.67
C VAL A 29 -4.92 -5.00 2.12
N GLN A 30 -4.35 -6.02 2.75
CA GLN A 30 -3.99 -5.94 4.15
C GLN A 30 -2.49 -6.16 4.30
N PHE A 31 -1.94 -5.60 5.37
CA PHE A 31 -0.54 -5.78 5.69
C PHE A 31 -0.45 -6.26 7.13
N CYS A 32 0.44 -7.20 7.40
CA CYS A 32 0.62 -7.65 8.76
C CYS A 32 1.26 -6.52 9.55
N ARG A 33 1.16 -6.61 10.87
CA ARG A 33 1.65 -5.54 11.72
C ARG A 33 3.12 -5.22 11.44
N VAL A 34 3.93 -6.24 11.23
CA VAL A 34 5.36 -6.03 11.01
C VAL A 34 5.61 -5.29 9.71
N CYS A 35 4.95 -5.72 8.64
CA CYS A 35 5.13 -5.06 7.34
C CYS A 35 4.55 -3.66 7.37
N ALA A 36 3.40 -3.49 8.00
CA ALA A 36 2.80 -2.16 8.09
C ALA A 36 3.69 -1.21 8.85
N ASP A 37 4.30 -1.69 9.92
CA ASP A 37 5.20 -0.86 10.71
C ASP A 37 6.42 -0.45 9.89
N ALA A 38 6.97 -1.39 9.13
CA ALA A 38 8.11 -1.10 8.29
C ALA A 38 7.76 -0.09 7.20
N LEU A 39 6.60 -0.23 6.60
CA LEU A 39 6.17 0.68 5.55
C LEU A 39 5.91 2.07 6.11
N LYS A 40 5.34 2.15 7.29
CA LYS A 40 5.09 3.44 7.90
C LYS A 40 6.39 4.12 8.32
N ARG A 41 7.40 3.32 8.63
CA ARG A 41 8.68 3.89 8.99
C ARG A 41 9.33 4.56 7.79
N ASP A 42 9.11 3.97 6.59
CA ASP A 42 9.65 4.53 5.39
C ASP A 42 8.79 5.70 4.91
N LYS A 43 7.48 5.54 4.94
CA LYS A 43 6.56 6.59 4.52
C LYS A 43 5.50 6.79 5.59
N PRO A 44 5.78 7.59 6.59
CA PRO A 44 4.88 7.72 7.74
C PRO A 44 3.53 8.34 7.42
N PHE A 45 3.42 9.02 6.30
CA PHE A 45 2.16 9.69 6.02
C PHE A 45 1.13 8.76 5.41
N ILE A 46 1.54 7.81 4.59
CA ILE A 46 0.60 7.02 3.83
C ILE A 46 1.02 5.58 3.82
N LEU A 47 0.07 4.68 4.06
CA LEU A 47 0.31 3.26 3.94
C LEU A 47 -0.43 2.81 2.70
N MET A 48 0.29 2.52 1.62
CA MET A 48 -0.32 2.13 0.37
C MET A 48 0.23 0.81 -0.12
N CYS A 49 -0.59 0.04 -0.82
CA CYS A 49 -0.13 -1.18 -1.43
C CYS A 49 0.70 -0.82 -2.65
N GLN A 50 1.40 -1.81 -3.18
CA GLN A 50 2.29 -1.57 -4.29
C GLN A 50 1.55 -0.99 -5.50
N ALA A 51 0.38 -1.50 -5.79
CA ALA A 51 -0.39 -1.01 -6.92
C ALA A 51 -0.76 0.46 -6.75
N CYS A 52 -1.22 0.82 -5.56
CA CYS A 52 -1.57 2.20 -5.30
C CYS A 52 -0.36 3.10 -5.33
N GLU A 53 0.76 2.60 -4.84
CA GLU A 53 1.97 3.39 -4.82
C GLU A 53 2.44 3.67 -6.24
N ILE A 54 2.38 2.67 -7.10
CA ILE A 54 2.77 2.85 -8.48
C ILE A 54 1.85 3.85 -9.17
N ASP A 55 0.56 3.73 -8.92
CA ASP A 55 -0.41 4.63 -9.51
C ASP A 55 -0.18 6.07 -9.04
N TYR A 56 0.10 6.22 -7.76
CA TYR A 56 0.34 7.54 -7.21
C TYR A 56 1.61 8.15 -7.82
N ALA A 57 2.65 7.38 -7.94
CA ALA A 57 3.89 7.88 -8.52
C ALA A 57 3.69 8.24 -9.99
N ASP A 58 2.93 7.44 -10.69
CA ASP A 58 2.68 7.70 -12.08
C ASP A 58 1.89 9.01 -12.23
N ALA A 59 0.90 9.19 -11.39
CA ALA A 59 0.11 10.42 -11.45
C ALA A 59 0.95 11.64 -11.13
N MET A 60 1.93 11.48 -10.24
CA MET A 60 2.73 12.61 -9.88
C MET A 60 3.75 12.96 -10.94
N SER A 61 4.14 12.01 -11.75
CA SER A 61 5.17 12.30 -12.69
C SER A 61 4.64 12.50 -14.08
N GLU A 62 3.35 12.46 -14.27
CA GLU A 62 2.88 12.51 -15.55
C GLU A 62 3.13 13.77 -16.22
N HIS A 63 3.27 14.79 -15.49
CA HIS A 63 3.30 16.00 -16.11
C HIS A 63 4.46 16.21 -16.95
N ASP A 64 5.47 15.59 -16.71
CA ASP A 64 6.61 16.01 -17.34
C ASP A 64 6.58 15.71 -18.76
N ASP A 65 5.84 14.85 -19.17
CA ASP A 65 6.05 14.52 -20.44
C ASP A 65 5.49 15.46 -21.36
N PHE A 66 4.78 16.08 -21.21
CA PHE A 66 4.22 16.76 -22.10
C PHE A 66 4.86 17.67 -22.74
N ASP A 67 5.29 18.08 -22.68
CA ASP A 67 5.80 18.83 -23.24
C ASP A 67 5.90 19.32 -24.22
N GLY A 68 5.91 19.05 -24.50
CA GLY A 68 6.31 19.45 -25.49
C GLY A 68 5.62 20.12 -26.28
N GLY A 69 4.87 20.11 -26.35
CA GLY A 69 4.10 20.53 -27.19
C GLY A 69 4.37 21.77 -27.68
N TRP A 70 5.05 22.23 -27.86
CA TRP A 70 5.24 23.38 -28.28
C TRP A 70 5.66 23.58 -29.30
#